data_38f7b53bcf88e167c6d32da245f1cc41
#
_entry.id   38f7b53bcf88e167c6d32da245f1cc41
#
_cell.length_a   1.000
_cell.length_b   1.000
_cell.length_c   1.000
_cell.angle_alpha   90.00
_cell.angle_beta   90.00
_cell.angle_gamma   90.00
#
_symmetry.space_group_name_H-M   'P 1'
#
loop_
_entity.id
_entity.type
_entity.pdbx_description
1 polymer ?
#
loop_
_entity_poly.entity_id
_entity_poly.type
_entity_poly.pdbx_seq_one_letter_code
_entity_poly.pdbx_strand_id
1 'polypeptide(L)'
;MKIKDLLKPNLMILDLKADSKEAVINEMIDKYVAEGVVTDRAKYLKGILDREAESTTGIGDGIAMPHAKTDAVNQAAVLFAKSSQGVDFNALDGQPVHLFFMIAAPEGANNAHLQALAKLSSLLINPDLVAKLKKAESADDVIKLFEEAEAAKDAEDAADAQEEAPATNAAPATEETSATQKPFIVAVSACPNGIAHTYMAEAALKKAAKDKGIDIKVETNGSEGVKHRLTKEDIERADGVIVTADKKVEMARFNGKPLLNRPVIDGINKADELIEMVENHQASTFHASRWR
;
A
#
# COMPACT_ATOMS: atom_id res chain seq x y z
N MET A 1 -12.57 -6.82 8.43
CA MET A 1 -12.10 -6.08 9.65
C MET A 1 -12.17 -4.60 9.34
N LYS A 2 -12.77 -3.81 10.19
CA LYS A 2 -12.82 -2.33 10.03
C LYS A 2 -11.69 -1.69 10.82
N ILE A 3 -11.16 -0.58 10.32
CA ILE A 3 -10.06 0.15 11.00
C ILE A 3 -10.47 0.57 12.41
N LYS A 4 -11.72 0.99 12.61
CA LYS A 4 -12.25 1.35 13.93
C LYS A 4 -12.20 0.21 14.99
N ASP A 5 -12.18 -1.04 14.57
CA ASP A 5 -12.07 -2.18 15.50
C ASP A 5 -10.68 -2.27 16.13
N LEU A 6 -9.67 -1.74 15.42
CA LEU A 6 -8.26 -1.72 15.81
C LEU A 6 -7.82 -0.38 16.40
N LEU A 7 -8.34 0.72 15.83
CA LEU A 7 -7.99 2.09 16.20
C LEU A 7 -9.01 2.63 17.20
N LYS A 8 -8.69 2.54 18.47
CA LYS A 8 -9.59 2.96 19.57
C LYS A 8 -9.20 4.34 20.11
N PRO A 9 -10.14 5.12 20.67
CA PRO A 9 -9.86 6.47 21.20
C PRO A 9 -8.74 6.52 22.23
N ASN A 10 -8.64 5.50 23.10
CA ASN A 10 -7.58 5.39 24.10
C ASN A 10 -6.20 5.01 23.54
N LEU A 11 -6.13 4.63 22.26
CA LEU A 11 -4.88 4.31 21.54
C LEU A 11 -4.48 5.46 20.60
N MET A 12 -4.57 6.70 21.09
CA MET A 12 -4.20 7.89 20.33
C MET A 12 -3.32 8.84 21.15
N ILE A 13 -2.30 9.40 20.49
CA ILE A 13 -1.43 10.46 21.00
C ILE A 13 -1.50 11.63 20.00
N LEU A 14 -2.37 12.61 20.31
CA LEU A 14 -2.60 13.75 19.39
C LEU A 14 -1.52 14.85 19.47
N ASP A 15 -0.67 14.79 20.48
CA ASP A 15 0.43 15.72 20.71
C ASP A 15 1.64 14.95 21.19
N LEU A 16 2.32 14.27 20.26
CA LEU A 16 3.53 13.50 20.50
C LEU A 16 4.65 14.45 20.96
N LYS A 17 5.32 14.11 22.05
CA LYS A 17 6.39 14.93 22.63
C LYS A 17 7.77 14.54 22.14
N ALA A 18 7.91 13.32 21.69
CA ALA A 18 9.17 12.80 21.16
C ALA A 18 9.60 13.54 19.88
N ASP A 19 10.89 13.80 19.77
CA ASP A 19 11.54 14.54 18.69
C ASP A 19 12.53 13.70 17.86
N SER A 20 12.68 12.44 18.20
CA SER A 20 13.55 11.49 17.51
C SER A 20 12.85 10.15 17.26
N LYS A 21 13.31 9.41 16.27
CA LYS A 21 12.75 8.09 15.90
C LYS A 21 12.66 7.16 17.10
N GLU A 22 13.74 7.03 17.86
CA GLU A 22 13.80 6.17 19.03
C GLU A 22 12.83 6.62 20.12
N ALA A 23 12.77 7.92 20.39
CA ALA A 23 11.89 8.50 21.39
C ALA A 23 10.41 8.31 21.01
N VAL A 24 10.05 8.48 19.73
CA VAL A 24 8.69 8.22 19.19
C VAL A 24 8.30 6.76 19.42
N ILE A 25 9.16 5.82 19.04
CA ILE A 25 8.89 4.39 19.22
C ILE A 25 8.65 4.09 20.71
N ASN A 26 9.49 4.61 21.59
CA ASN A 26 9.36 4.41 23.04
C ASN A 26 8.06 5.01 23.59
N GLU A 27 7.72 6.27 23.25
CA GLU A 27 6.50 6.93 23.71
C GLU A 27 5.24 6.17 23.29
N MET A 28 5.22 5.68 22.04
CA MET A 28 4.09 4.87 21.54
C MET A 28 3.99 3.50 22.24
N ILE A 29 5.12 2.86 22.51
CA ILE A 29 5.14 1.58 23.23
C ILE A 29 4.67 1.78 24.69
N ASP A 30 5.09 2.85 25.35
CA ASP A 30 4.68 3.17 26.69
C ASP A 30 3.15 3.34 26.78
N LYS A 31 2.54 3.96 25.76
CA LYS A 31 1.09 4.06 25.64
C LYS A 31 0.44 2.67 25.47
N TYR A 32 0.99 1.78 24.67
CA TYR A 32 0.49 0.40 24.54
C TYR A 32 0.57 -0.39 25.84
N VAL A 33 1.65 -0.20 26.60
CA VAL A 33 1.80 -0.84 27.92
C VAL A 33 0.77 -0.31 28.90
N ALA A 34 0.59 1.01 28.95
CA ALA A 34 -0.40 1.66 29.83
C ALA A 34 -1.84 1.19 29.53
N GLU A 35 -2.17 0.92 28.26
CA GLU A 35 -3.49 0.44 27.85
C GLU A 35 -3.63 -1.10 27.86
N GLY A 36 -2.61 -1.82 28.32
CA GLY A 36 -2.62 -3.28 28.45
C GLY A 36 -2.59 -4.05 27.13
N VAL A 37 -2.26 -3.40 26.01
CA VAL A 37 -2.09 -4.06 24.71
C VAL A 37 -0.79 -4.87 24.67
N VAL A 38 0.28 -4.29 25.21
CA VAL A 38 1.62 -4.91 25.31
C VAL A 38 1.89 -5.30 26.77
N THR A 39 2.23 -6.56 27.00
CA THR A 39 2.52 -7.12 28.33
C THR A 39 4.00 -7.20 28.66
N ASP A 40 4.86 -7.28 27.64
CA ASP A 40 6.31 -7.28 27.76
C ASP A 40 6.88 -6.18 26.85
N ARG A 41 7.17 -5.03 27.49
CA ARG A 41 7.69 -3.84 26.81
C ARG A 41 9.01 -4.11 26.08
N ALA A 42 9.94 -4.79 26.74
CA ALA A 42 11.28 -5.04 26.18
C ALA A 42 11.21 -5.95 24.94
N LYS A 43 10.38 -6.98 25.02
CA LYS A 43 10.19 -7.91 23.91
C LYS A 43 9.51 -7.25 22.72
N TYR A 44 8.49 -6.41 22.96
CA TYR A 44 7.81 -5.70 21.89
C TYR A 44 8.73 -4.64 21.24
N LEU A 45 9.49 -3.87 22.05
CA LEU A 45 10.49 -2.93 21.56
C LEU A 45 11.51 -3.63 20.66
N LYS A 46 12.02 -4.79 21.11
CA LYS A 46 12.94 -5.59 20.29
C LYS A 46 12.32 -5.95 18.95
N GLY A 47 11.08 -6.42 18.91
CA GLY A 47 10.37 -6.75 17.67
C GLY A 47 10.23 -5.55 16.71
N ILE A 48 9.92 -4.36 17.24
CA ILE A 48 9.88 -3.12 16.45
C ILE A 48 11.26 -2.79 15.88
N LEU A 49 12.31 -2.84 16.70
CA LEU A 49 13.67 -2.51 16.27
C LEU A 49 14.23 -3.51 15.27
N ASP A 50 13.98 -4.81 15.46
CA ASP A 50 14.37 -5.86 14.51
C ASP A 50 13.71 -5.59 13.14
N ARG A 51 12.42 -5.22 13.12
CA ARG A 51 11.70 -4.87 11.89
C ARG A 51 12.23 -3.59 11.24
N GLU A 52 12.54 -2.57 12.02
CA GLU A 52 13.15 -1.32 11.52
C GLU A 52 14.55 -1.52 10.93
N ALA A 53 15.31 -2.50 11.47
CA ALA A 53 16.63 -2.83 10.95
C ALA A 53 16.60 -3.48 9.56
N GLU A 54 15.51 -4.14 9.18
CA GLU A 54 15.34 -4.70 7.83
C GLU A 54 15.17 -3.59 6.77
N SER A 55 14.33 -2.63 7.06
CA SER A 55 14.09 -1.42 6.27
C SER A 55 13.24 -0.44 7.08
N THR A 56 13.41 0.85 6.83
CA THR A 56 12.61 1.86 7.52
C THR A 56 11.10 1.63 7.31
N THR A 57 10.32 1.86 8.37
CA THR A 57 8.85 1.89 8.28
C THR A 57 8.29 3.30 8.05
N GLY A 58 9.14 4.30 7.88
CA GLY A 58 8.79 5.61 7.36
C GLY A 58 8.57 5.52 5.86
N ILE A 59 7.31 5.53 5.42
CA ILE A 59 6.90 5.20 4.04
C ILE A 59 6.91 6.39 3.09
N GLY A 60 7.12 7.60 3.59
CA GLY A 60 7.01 8.84 2.85
C GLY A 60 5.70 9.58 3.14
N ASP A 61 5.50 10.73 2.50
CA ASP A 61 4.33 11.62 2.67
C ASP A 61 4.07 12.05 4.12
N GLY A 62 5.10 12.01 4.95
CA GLY A 62 5.02 12.33 6.37
C GLY A 62 4.38 11.25 7.23
N ILE A 63 4.43 9.98 6.80
CA ILE A 63 3.82 8.84 7.46
C ILE A 63 4.85 7.78 7.83
N ALA A 64 4.71 7.19 9.03
CA ALA A 64 5.41 5.98 9.42
C ALA A 64 4.46 4.94 10.01
N MET A 65 4.76 3.65 9.74
CA MET A 65 3.97 2.52 10.21
C MET A 65 4.86 1.48 10.91
N PRO A 66 5.45 1.79 12.09
CA PRO A 66 6.19 0.80 12.87
C PRO A 66 5.26 -0.34 13.29
N HIS A 67 5.73 -1.58 13.16
CA HIS A 67 4.90 -2.75 13.46
C HIS A 67 5.73 -3.93 13.93
N ALA A 68 5.12 -4.72 14.82
CA ALA A 68 5.69 -5.99 15.25
C ALA A 68 4.61 -7.02 15.54
N LYS A 69 4.96 -8.29 15.34
CA LYS A 69 4.17 -9.46 15.70
C LYS A 69 4.94 -10.23 16.77
N THR A 70 4.40 -10.32 17.97
CA THR A 70 5.06 -10.98 19.09
C THR A 70 4.02 -11.54 20.08
N ASP A 71 4.42 -12.54 20.89
CA ASP A 71 3.64 -13.06 22.00
C ASP A 71 3.53 -12.09 23.20
N ALA A 72 4.27 -10.96 23.17
CA ALA A 72 4.13 -9.86 24.11
C ALA A 72 2.87 -9.01 23.87
N VAL A 73 2.09 -9.30 22.84
CA VAL A 73 0.87 -8.57 22.49
C VAL A 73 -0.36 -9.41 22.80
N ASN A 74 -1.29 -8.85 23.59
CA ASN A 74 -2.52 -9.53 23.97
C ASN A 74 -3.58 -9.54 22.88
N GLN A 75 -3.68 -8.45 22.12
CA GLN A 75 -4.71 -8.26 21.09
C GLN A 75 -4.16 -7.39 19.94
N ALA A 76 -4.63 -7.65 18.74
CA ALA A 76 -4.30 -6.79 17.60
C ALA A 76 -4.82 -5.36 17.82
N ALA A 77 -3.97 -4.37 17.60
CA ALA A 77 -4.29 -2.96 17.80
C ALA A 77 -3.48 -2.06 16.89
N VAL A 78 -4.04 -0.89 16.59
CA VAL A 78 -3.36 0.22 15.92
C VAL A 78 -3.34 1.41 16.87
N LEU A 79 -2.16 1.96 17.13
CA LEU A 79 -1.99 3.20 17.86
C LEU A 79 -1.69 4.32 16.87
N PHE A 80 -2.47 5.38 16.93
CA PHE A 80 -2.25 6.60 16.17
C PHE A 80 -1.49 7.62 16.99
N ALA A 81 -0.45 8.23 16.39
CA ALA A 81 0.21 9.37 17.01
C ALA A 81 0.48 10.47 15.98
N LYS A 82 0.45 11.72 16.44
CA LYS A 82 0.65 12.91 15.62
C LYS A 82 1.72 13.81 16.23
N SER A 83 2.68 14.23 15.38
CA SER A 83 3.67 15.26 15.71
C SER A 83 3.42 16.50 14.85
N SER A 84 3.21 17.65 15.49
CA SER A 84 3.03 18.92 14.79
C SER A 84 4.33 19.42 14.15
N GLN A 85 5.46 19.16 14.77
CA GLN A 85 6.78 19.61 14.29
C GLN A 85 7.38 18.67 13.23
N GLY A 86 6.94 17.41 13.21
CA GLY A 86 7.55 16.35 12.41
C GLY A 86 8.82 15.81 13.08
N VAL A 87 9.12 14.56 12.78
CA VAL A 87 10.27 13.83 13.33
C VAL A 87 11.06 13.20 12.19
N ASP A 88 12.38 13.30 12.24
CA ASP A 88 13.24 12.54 11.35
C ASP A 88 13.15 11.05 11.71
N PHE A 89 12.44 10.32 10.87
CA PHE A 89 12.20 8.88 11.02
C PHE A 89 12.99 8.03 10.01
N ASN A 90 13.93 8.65 9.28
CA ASN A 90 14.60 8.07 8.12
C ASN A 90 13.59 7.56 7.08
N ALA A 91 12.54 8.35 6.81
CA ALA A 91 11.53 8.00 5.82
C ALA A 91 12.13 7.86 4.42
N LEU A 92 11.48 7.04 3.57
CA LEU A 92 11.97 6.72 2.23
C LEU A 92 12.15 7.93 1.33
N ASP A 93 11.36 8.99 1.54
CA ASP A 93 11.43 10.27 0.82
C ASP A 93 12.36 11.31 1.49
N GLY A 94 12.97 10.96 2.63
CA GLY A 94 13.83 11.84 3.41
C GLY A 94 13.08 13.01 4.08
N GLN A 95 11.73 13.00 4.10
CA GLN A 95 10.94 14.05 4.72
C GLN A 95 10.57 13.73 6.17
N PRO A 96 10.34 14.74 7.02
CA PRO A 96 9.88 14.52 8.38
C PRO A 96 8.53 13.80 8.44
N VAL A 97 8.38 12.89 9.39
CA VAL A 97 7.15 12.18 9.66
C VAL A 97 6.28 12.92 10.67
N HIS A 98 5.02 13.12 10.35
CA HIS A 98 4.03 13.79 11.18
C HIS A 98 2.96 12.84 11.73
N LEU A 99 2.67 11.75 11.02
CA LEU A 99 1.65 10.76 11.38
C LEU A 99 2.30 9.39 11.58
N PHE A 100 2.01 8.79 12.71
CA PHE A 100 2.54 7.48 13.08
C PHE A 100 1.40 6.52 13.35
N PHE A 101 1.49 5.31 12.79
CA PHE A 101 0.55 4.21 13.00
C PHE A 101 1.33 3.01 13.49
N MET A 102 1.43 2.81 14.79
CA MET A 102 2.07 1.62 15.34
C MET A 102 1.09 0.46 15.37
N ILE A 103 1.49 -0.68 14.82
CA ILE A 103 0.64 -1.86 14.72
C ILE A 103 1.18 -2.97 15.60
N ALA A 104 0.38 -3.40 16.56
CA ALA A 104 0.68 -4.52 17.44
C ALA A 104 -0.16 -5.73 17.03
N ALA A 105 0.48 -6.91 16.92
CA ALA A 105 -0.20 -8.16 16.63
C ALA A 105 0.30 -9.30 17.50
N PRO A 106 -0.63 -10.14 18.06
CA PRO A 106 -0.28 -11.38 18.74
C PRO A 106 0.40 -12.37 17.78
N GLU A 107 1.31 -13.18 18.28
CA GLU A 107 2.05 -14.16 17.47
C GLU A 107 1.14 -15.19 16.78
N GLY A 108 0.05 -15.60 17.43
CA GLY A 108 -0.94 -16.53 16.89
C GLY A 108 -2.04 -15.91 16.01
N ALA A 109 -2.06 -14.59 15.81
CA ALA A 109 -3.11 -13.93 15.03
C ALA A 109 -2.93 -14.23 13.53
N ASN A 110 -3.91 -14.92 12.95
CA ASN A 110 -3.97 -15.22 11.52
C ASN A 110 -4.08 -13.90 10.72
N ASN A 111 -3.01 -13.47 10.08
CA ASN A 111 -2.96 -12.39 9.08
C ASN A 111 -3.68 -11.06 9.42
N ALA A 112 -4.27 -10.93 10.64
CA ALA A 112 -5.04 -9.74 11.02
C ALA A 112 -4.21 -8.45 10.97
N HIS A 113 -2.92 -8.52 11.39
CA HIS A 113 -2.01 -7.39 11.28
C HIS A 113 -1.66 -7.04 9.85
N LEU A 114 -1.57 -8.05 8.97
CA LEU A 114 -1.30 -7.84 7.54
C LEU A 114 -2.48 -7.16 6.86
N GLN A 115 -3.70 -7.55 7.21
CA GLN A 115 -4.92 -6.90 6.73
C GLN A 115 -5.03 -5.46 7.24
N ALA A 116 -4.65 -5.20 8.50
CA ALA A 116 -4.62 -3.84 9.04
C ALA A 116 -3.59 -2.96 8.31
N LEU A 117 -2.37 -3.48 8.10
CA LEU A 117 -1.33 -2.81 7.33
C LEU A 117 -1.79 -2.49 5.90
N ALA A 118 -2.34 -3.48 5.20
CA ALA A 118 -2.82 -3.31 3.83
C ALA A 118 -3.94 -2.27 3.76
N LYS A 119 -4.91 -2.35 4.68
CA LYS A 119 -6.04 -1.41 4.71
C LYS A 119 -5.61 0.01 5.07
N LEU A 120 -4.78 0.18 6.09
CA LEU A 120 -4.21 1.49 6.44
C LEU A 120 -3.43 2.06 5.26
N SER A 121 -2.54 1.28 4.65
CA SER A 121 -1.75 1.72 3.50
C SER A 121 -2.65 2.19 2.35
N SER A 122 -3.71 1.44 2.03
CA SER A 122 -4.63 1.80 0.95
C SER A 122 -5.42 3.08 1.21
N LEU A 123 -5.76 3.37 2.46
CA LEU A 123 -6.46 4.60 2.85
C LEU A 123 -5.51 5.81 2.90
N LEU A 124 -4.30 5.62 3.42
CA LEU A 124 -3.31 6.69 3.61
C LEU A 124 -2.64 7.18 2.30
N ILE A 125 -2.90 6.52 1.18
CA ILE A 125 -2.54 7.04 -0.15
C ILE A 125 -3.35 8.29 -0.52
N ASN A 126 -4.54 8.46 0.09
CA ASN A 126 -5.36 9.64 -0.15
C ASN A 126 -4.75 10.87 0.55
N PRO A 127 -4.20 11.86 -0.20
CA PRO A 127 -3.56 13.03 0.37
C PRO A 127 -4.53 13.91 1.16
N ASP A 128 -5.81 13.92 0.80
CA ASP A 128 -6.83 14.68 1.52
C ASP A 128 -7.08 14.10 2.91
N LEU A 129 -7.10 12.76 3.02
CA LEU A 129 -7.21 12.10 4.32
C LEU A 129 -5.99 12.43 5.19
N VAL A 130 -4.78 12.32 4.64
CA VAL A 130 -3.53 12.64 5.36
C VAL A 130 -3.53 14.09 5.83
N ALA A 131 -3.94 15.04 4.98
CA ALA A 131 -4.03 16.45 5.34
C ALA A 131 -5.04 16.72 6.47
N LYS A 132 -6.19 16.02 6.45
CA LYS A 132 -7.21 16.11 7.49
C LYS A 132 -6.73 15.49 8.81
N LEU A 133 -6.06 14.33 8.76
CA LEU A 133 -5.48 13.67 9.95
C LEU A 133 -4.43 14.55 10.63
N LYS A 134 -3.60 15.26 9.87
CA LYS A 134 -2.63 16.23 10.42
C LYS A 134 -3.32 17.37 11.20
N LYS A 135 -4.56 17.70 10.85
CA LYS A 135 -5.35 18.78 11.49
C LYS A 135 -6.32 18.28 12.55
N ALA A 136 -6.55 16.97 12.68
CA ALA A 136 -7.49 16.41 13.65
C ALA A 136 -7.11 16.82 15.08
N GLU A 137 -8.09 17.26 15.86
CA GLU A 137 -7.89 17.77 17.23
C GLU A 137 -8.40 16.81 18.31
N SER A 138 -9.20 15.84 17.91
CA SER A 138 -9.76 14.85 18.83
C SER A 138 -9.64 13.42 18.27
N ALA A 139 -9.72 12.44 19.19
CA ALA A 139 -9.76 11.03 18.81
C ALA A 139 -10.99 10.69 17.96
N ASP A 140 -12.13 11.33 18.25
CA ASP A 140 -13.37 11.15 17.50
C ASP A 140 -13.24 11.66 16.07
N ASP A 141 -12.52 12.79 15.84
CA ASP A 141 -12.24 13.28 14.51
C ASP A 141 -11.42 12.27 13.70
N VAL A 142 -10.39 11.69 14.32
CA VAL A 142 -9.54 10.68 13.67
C VAL A 142 -10.37 9.47 13.27
N ILE A 143 -11.19 8.94 14.18
CA ILE A 143 -12.06 7.77 13.91
C ILE A 143 -13.03 8.08 12.77
N LYS A 144 -13.71 9.23 12.83
CA LYS A 144 -14.66 9.65 11.80
C LYS A 144 -14.02 9.78 10.44
N LEU A 145 -12.82 10.37 10.35
CA LEU A 145 -12.07 10.48 9.11
C LEU A 145 -11.74 9.12 8.50
N PHE A 146 -11.37 8.15 9.32
CA PHE A 146 -11.14 6.78 8.85
C PHE A 146 -12.43 6.07 8.44
N GLU A 147 -13.54 6.24 9.16
CA GLU A 147 -14.84 5.66 8.78
C GLU A 147 -15.32 6.22 7.43
N GLU A 148 -15.19 7.53 7.21
CA GLU A 148 -15.54 8.17 5.95
C GLU A 148 -14.66 7.68 4.79
N ALA A 149 -13.35 7.58 5.02
CA ALA A 149 -12.41 7.09 4.02
C ALA A 149 -12.62 5.60 3.69
N GLU A 150 -12.93 4.78 4.70
CA GLU A 150 -13.27 3.36 4.52
C GLU A 150 -14.55 3.21 3.67
N ALA A 151 -15.59 3.97 4.00
CA ALA A 151 -16.85 3.92 3.27
C ALA A 151 -16.69 4.37 1.81
N ALA A 152 -15.88 5.40 1.56
CA ALA A 152 -15.58 5.87 0.22
C ALA A 152 -14.80 4.81 -0.58
N LYS A 153 -13.81 4.19 0.03
CA LYS A 153 -13.02 3.13 -0.59
C LYS A 153 -13.83 1.87 -0.88
N ASP A 154 -14.64 1.42 0.09
CA ASP A 154 -15.52 0.27 -0.10
C ASP A 154 -16.55 0.50 -1.24
N ALA A 155 -17.01 1.75 -1.43
CA ALA A 155 -17.88 2.13 -2.54
C ALA A 155 -17.15 2.14 -3.89
N GLU A 156 -15.90 2.61 -3.93
CA GLU A 156 -15.03 2.58 -5.12
C GLU A 156 -14.72 1.13 -5.52
N ASP A 157 -14.31 0.30 -4.58
CA ASP A 157 -14.00 -1.12 -4.82
C ASP A 157 -15.26 -1.91 -5.28
N ALA A 158 -16.46 -1.54 -4.79
CA ALA A 158 -17.72 -2.13 -5.24
C ALA A 158 -18.12 -1.69 -6.66
N ALA A 159 -17.81 -0.46 -7.04
CA ALA A 159 -18.03 0.04 -8.39
C ALA A 159 -17.09 -0.65 -9.41
N ASP A 160 -15.81 -0.77 -9.06
CA ASP A 160 -14.82 -1.48 -9.86
C ASP A 160 -15.19 -2.97 -10.04
N ALA A 161 -15.73 -3.62 -8.99
CA ALA A 161 -16.18 -5.01 -9.06
C ALA A 161 -17.44 -5.21 -9.95
N GLN A 162 -18.25 -4.18 -10.14
CA GLN A 162 -19.41 -4.22 -11.04
C GLN A 162 -19.02 -4.02 -12.51
N GLU A 163 -17.93 -3.31 -12.79
CA GLU A 163 -17.36 -3.24 -14.14
C GLU A 163 -16.62 -4.53 -14.55
N GLU A 164 -16.17 -5.35 -13.60
CA GLU A 164 -15.52 -6.64 -13.83
C GLU A 164 -16.49 -7.82 -13.98
N ALA A 165 -17.82 -7.64 -13.92
CA ALA A 165 -18.77 -8.74 -14.14
C ALA A 165 -18.72 -9.18 -15.61
N PRO A 166 -18.48 -10.48 -15.91
CA PRO A 166 -18.35 -10.95 -17.28
C PRO A 166 -19.66 -10.80 -18.03
N ALA A 167 -19.65 -9.98 -19.08
CA ALA A 167 -20.67 -10.05 -20.09
C ALA A 167 -20.57 -11.42 -20.79
N THR A 168 -21.41 -12.36 -20.36
CA THR A 168 -21.58 -13.65 -21.03
C THR A 168 -22.30 -13.45 -22.35
N ASN A 169 -21.67 -13.98 -23.41
CA ASN A 169 -22.19 -14.35 -24.71
C ASN A 169 -22.50 -13.26 -25.75
N ALA A 170 -21.63 -13.19 -26.72
CA ALA A 170 -21.97 -13.51 -28.11
C ALA A 170 -20.71 -13.55 -28.98
N ALA A 171 -20.51 -14.71 -29.63
CA ALA A 171 -19.58 -14.91 -30.75
C ALA A 171 -20.19 -14.36 -32.04
N PRO A 172 -19.50 -14.48 -33.18
CA PRO A 172 -18.42 -13.65 -33.69
C PRO A 172 -18.88 -12.89 -34.95
N ALA A 173 -18.31 -11.79 -35.30
CA ALA A 173 -18.18 -11.38 -36.70
C ALA A 173 -17.47 -10.03 -36.85
N THR A 174 -16.41 -10.10 -37.63
CA THR A 174 -15.99 -9.16 -38.69
C THR A 174 -15.81 -7.68 -38.38
N GLU A 175 -14.51 -7.29 -38.44
CA GLU A 175 -13.95 -6.15 -39.17
C GLU A 175 -14.59 -4.76 -39.09
N GLU A 176 -13.65 -3.84 -38.83
CA GLU A 176 -13.64 -2.42 -39.18
C GLU A 176 -14.46 -1.45 -38.32
N THR A 177 -13.78 -0.68 -37.49
CA THR A 177 -13.45 0.74 -37.73
C THR A 177 -12.99 1.38 -36.43
N SER A 178 -11.84 2.00 -36.51
CA SER A 178 -11.30 3.15 -35.77
C SER A 178 -12.32 3.85 -34.85
N ALA A 179 -12.36 3.40 -33.59
CA ALA A 179 -12.75 4.23 -32.46
C ALA A 179 -11.54 4.25 -31.53
N THR A 180 -11.06 5.40 -31.14
CA THR A 180 -9.93 5.61 -30.23
C THR A 180 -10.08 4.77 -28.97
N GLN A 181 -9.51 3.57 -29.00
CA GLN A 181 -9.42 2.73 -27.79
C GLN A 181 -8.51 3.48 -26.82
N LYS A 182 -9.00 3.66 -25.60
CA LYS A 182 -8.15 4.18 -24.52
C LYS A 182 -6.93 3.29 -24.38
N PRO A 183 -5.73 3.87 -24.16
CA PRO A 183 -4.54 3.09 -23.88
C PRO A 183 -4.80 2.15 -22.69
N PHE A 184 -4.34 0.91 -22.80
CA PHE A 184 -4.50 -0.10 -21.74
C PHE A 184 -3.13 -0.60 -21.27
N ILE A 185 -2.85 -0.46 -19.98
CA ILE A 185 -1.59 -0.87 -19.35
C ILE A 185 -1.87 -2.03 -18.38
N VAL A 186 -0.97 -3.00 -18.34
CA VAL A 186 -0.98 -4.00 -17.27
C VAL A 186 0.22 -3.80 -16.36
N ALA A 187 0.04 -4.00 -15.07
CA ALA A 187 1.11 -3.87 -14.09
C ALA A 187 1.17 -5.05 -13.12
N VAL A 188 2.36 -5.29 -12.57
CA VAL A 188 2.57 -6.25 -11.48
C VAL A 188 3.30 -5.56 -10.37
N SER A 189 2.76 -5.63 -9.15
CA SER A 189 3.42 -5.14 -7.95
C SER A 189 3.74 -6.27 -6.99
N ALA A 190 4.96 -6.32 -6.47
CA ALA A 190 5.40 -7.36 -5.54
C ALA A 190 6.53 -6.87 -4.62
N CYS A 191 6.43 -7.13 -3.32
CA CYS A 191 7.53 -6.88 -2.38
C CYS A 191 7.84 -8.16 -1.57
N PRO A 192 9.04 -8.28 -0.97
CA PRO A 192 9.43 -9.48 -0.22
C PRO A 192 8.44 -9.84 0.87
N ASN A 193 7.97 -8.86 1.63
CA ASN A 193 7.01 -9.07 2.71
C ASN A 193 5.56 -9.08 2.20
N GLY A 194 5.31 -8.72 0.94
CA GLY A 194 4.02 -8.83 0.24
C GLY A 194 2.88 -8.00 0.82
N ILE A 195 3.17 -6.87 1.50
CA ILE A 195 2.16 -6.15 2.27
C ILE A 195 2.04 -4.67 1.83
N ALA A 196 2.56 -3.74 2.62
CA ALA A 196 2.31 -2.32 2.43
C ALA A 196 2.75 -1.80 1.05
N HIS A 197 3.99 -2.01 0.67
CA HIS A 197 4.55 -1.47 -0.57
C HIS A 197 3.86 -2.03 -1.84
N THR A 198 3.43 -3.29 -1.80
CA THR A 198 2.71 -3.92 -2.93
C THR A 198 1.39 -3.20 -3.20
N TYR A 199 0.60 -2.97 -2.15
CA TYR A 199 -0.71 -2.32 -2.28
C TYR A 199 -0.61 -0.81 -2.49
N MET A 200 0.41 -0.17 -1.94
CA MET A 200 0.68 1.25 -2.19
C MET A 200 1.07 1.49 -3.65
N ALA A 201 1.92 0.64 -4.22
CA ALA A 201 2.28 0.74 -5.63
C ALA A 201 1.08 0.48 -6.54
N GLU A 202 0.22 -0.51 -6.23
CA GLU A 202 -1.02 -0.75 -6.96
C GLU A 202 -1.89 0.51 -6.99
N ALA A 203 -2.17 1.10 -5.82
CA ALA A 203 -3.07 2.24 -5.74
C ALA A 203 -2.47 3.50 -6.39
N ALA A 204 -1.16 3.73 -6.24
CA ALA A 204 -0.48 4.84 -6.91
C ALA A 204 -0.53 4.71 -8.44
N LEU A 205 -0.28 3.51 -8.98
CA LEU A 205 -0.37 3.23 -10.42
C LEU A 205 -1.81 3.39 -10.95
N LYS A 206 -2.80 2.87 -10.22
CA LYS A 206 -4.23 3.04 -10.60
C LYS A 206 -4.63 4.52 -10.60
N LYS A 207 -4.22 5.28 -9.58
CA LYS A 207 -4.48 6.72 -9.51
C LYS A 207 -3.83 7.47 -10.69
N ALA A 208 -2.55 7.24 -10.93
CA ALA A 208 -1.81 7.89 -12.02
C ALA A 208 -2.43 7.60 -13.40
N ALA A 209 -2.85 6.34 -13.65
CA ALA A 209 -3.53 5.96 -14.88
C ALA A 209 -4.89 6.64 -15.01
N LYS A 210 -5.69 6.67 -13.94
CA LYS A 210 -7.01 7.34 -13.90
C LYS A 210 -6.88 8.84 -14.20
N ASP A 211 -5.90 9.51 -13.59
CA ASP A 211 -5.67 10.94 -13.78
C ASP A 211 -5.29 11.27 -15.24
N LYS A 212 -4.73 10.31 -15.96
CA LYS A 212 -4.37 10.42 -17.40
C LYS A 212 -5.43 9.82 -18.35
N GLY A 213 -6.50 9.26 -17.83
CA GLY A 213 -7.55 8.62 -18.63
C GLY A 213 -7.11 7.31 -19.31
N ILE A 214 -6.13 6.63 -18.73
CA ILE A 214 -5.57 5.34 -19.20
C ILE A 214 -6.19 4.21 -18.38
N ASP A 215 -6.62 3.15 -19.05
CA ASP A 215 -7.10 1.95 -18.36
C ASP A 215 -5.91 1.11 -17.86
N ILE A 216 -5.96 0.65 -16.62
CA ILE A 216 -4.89 -0.16 -16.03
C ILE A 216 -5.44 -1.35 -15.25
N LYS A 217 -4.80 -2.51 -15.40
CA LYS A 217 -5.03 -3.67 -14.53
C LYS A 217 -3.75 -4.01 -13.79
N VAL A 218 -3.83 -4.09 -12.45
CA VAL A 218 -2.65 -4.33 -11.59
C VAL A 218 -2.79 -5.66 -10.87
N GLU A 219 -1.89 -6.58 -11.15
CA GLU A 219 -1.73 -7.83 -10.39
C GLU A 219 -0.86 -7.55 -9.16
N THR A 220 -1.32 -7.98 -7.99
CA THR A 220 -0.54 -7.86 -6.75
C THR A 220 -0.11 -9.24 -6.26
N ASN A 221 1.19 -9.39 -6.00
CA ASN A 221 1.80 -10.57 -5.40
C ASN A 221 2.09 -10.30 -3.93
N GLY A 222 1.02 -10.33 -3.12
CA GLY A 222 1.06 -10.06 -1.68
C GLY A 222 1.35 -11.30 -0.83
N SER A 223 1.28 -11.13 0.49
CA SER A 223 1.37 -12.19 1.48
C SER A 223 0.17 -13.16 1.45
N GLU A 224 -0.98 -12.69 0.94
CA GLU A 224 -2.20 -13.49 0.77
C GLU A 224 -2.25 -14.20 -0.60
N GLY A 225 -1.15 -14.19 -1.34
CA GLY A 225 -1.08 -14.76 -2.69
C GLY A 225 -1.20 -13.72 -3.81
N VAL A 226 -1.55 -14.20 -5.00
CA VAL A 226 -1.72 -13.36 -6.18
C VAL A 226 -3.18 -12.92 -6.26
N LYS A 227 -3.43 -11.60 -6.29
CA LYS A 227 -4.75 -11.01 -6.53
C LYS A 227 -4.77 -10.35 -7.91
N HIS A 228 -5.95 -10.27 -8.53
CA HIS A 228 -6.16 -9.66 -9.85
C HIS A 228 -5.19 -10.20 -10.92
N ARG A 229 -5.03 -11.53 -10.97
CA ARG A 229 -4.06 -12.16 -11.88
C ARG A 229 -4.34 -11.74 -13.32
N LEU A 230 -3.27 -11.29 -13.98
CA LEU A 230 -3.33 -10.92 -15.40
C LEU A 230 -3.55 -12.17 -16.24
N THR A 231 -4.57 -12.13 -17.10
CA THR A 231 -4.83 -13.17 -18.08
C THR A 231 -3.93 -13.00 -19.30
N LYS A 232 -3.91 -14.01 -20.18
CA LYS A 232 -3.17 -13.93 -21.43
C LYS A 232 -3.76 -12.83 -22.34
N GLU A 233 -5.08 -12.71 -22.35
CA GLU A 233 -5.82 -11.69 -23.09
C GLU A 233 -5.50 -10.28 -22.60
N ASP A 234 -5.41 -10.07 -21.26
CA ASP A 234 -5.00 -8.78 -20.69
C ASP A 234 -3.61 -8.38 -21.19
N ILE A 235 -2.66 -9.33 -21.17
CA ILE A 235 -1.29 -9.08 -21.60
C ILE A 235 -1.23 -8.84 -23.12
N GLU A 236 -1.96 -9.60 -23.93
CA GLU A 236 -2.01 -9.44 -25.38
C GLU A 236 -2.58 -8.09 -25.79
N ARG A 237 -3.62 -7.61 -25.11
CA ARG A 237 -4.27 -6.32 -25.36
C ARG A 237 -3.47 -5.12 -24.86
N ALA A 238 -2.61 -5.30 -23.87
CA ALA A 238 -1.89 -4.21 -23.24
C ALA A 238 -0.90 -3.52 -24.19
N ASP A 239 -0.89 -2.19 -24.18
CA ASP A 239 0.09 -1.35 -24.88
C ASP A 239 1.47 -1.41 -24.22
N GLY A 240 1.53 -1.71 -22.93
CA GLY A 240 2.77 -1.92 -22.20
C GLY A 240 2.58 -2.55 -20.83
N VAL A 241 3.69 -2.95 -20.24
CA VAL A 241 3.76 -3.64 -18.96
C VAL A 241 4.63 -2.87 -17.98
N ILE A 242 4.14 -2.66 -16.76
CA ILE A 242 4.92 -2.09 -15.66
C ILE A 242 5.09 -3.16 -14.58
N VAL A 243 6.33 -3.53 -14.28
CA VAL A 243 6.67 -4.41 -13.16
C VAL A 243 7.36 -3.58 -12.11
N THR A 244 6.74 -3.45 -10.93
CA THR A 244 7.29 -2.79 -9.75
C THR A 244 7.48 -3.83 -8.65
N ALA A 245 8.64 -4.49 -8.65
CA ALA A 245 8.86 -5.66 -7.82
C ALA A 245 10.27 -5.75 -7.25
N ASP A 246 10.35 -6.04 -5.93
CA ASP A 246 11.58 -6.35 -5.21
C ASP A 246 11.69 -7.86 -4.90
N LYS A 247 10.77 -8.67 -5.44
CA LYS A 247 10.85 -10.13 -5.42
C LYS A 247 10.66 -10.70 -6.83
N LYS A 248 11.00 -11.97 -7.00
CA LYS A 248 10.90 -12.66 -8.28
C LYS A 248 9.44 -12.75 -8.76
N VAL A 249 9.19 -12.26 -9.97
CA VAL A 249 7.91 -12.29 -10.69
C VAL A 249 8.05 -13.20 -11.92
N GLU A 250 6.95 -13.80 -12.36
CA GLU A 250 6.90 -14.63 -13.58
C GLU A 250 6.97 -13.76 -14.83
N MET A 251 8.20 -13.38 -15.22
CA MET A 251 8.46 -12.43 -16.31
C MET A 251 8.22 -13.03 -17.71
N ALA A 252 8.38 -14.35 -17.87
CA ALA A 252 8.31 -15.01 -19.18
C ALA A 252 7.00 -14.78 -19.93
N ARG A 253 5.89 -14.56 -19.21
CA ARG A 253 4.56 -14.28 -19.78
C ARG A 253 4.47 -12.94 -20.51
N PHE A 254 5.40 -12.03 -20.26
CA PHE A 254 5.46 -10.71 -20.89
C PHE A 254 6.39 -10.66 -22.11
N ASN A 255 6.85 -11.82 -22.59
CA ASN A 255 7.76 -11.87 -23.73
C ASN A 255 7.18 -11.17 -24.97
N GLY A 256 7.96 -10.26 -25.55
CA GLY A 256 7.56 -9.48 -26.72
C GLY A 256 6.78 -8.19 -26.42
N LYS A 257 6.50 -7.88 -25.16
CA LYS A 257 5.81 -6.65 -24.75
C LYS A 257 6.79 -5.53 -24.37
N PRO A 258 6.45 -4.26 -24.65
CA PRO A 258 7.13 -3.13 -24.03
C PRO A 258 6.99 -3.24 -22.50
N LEU A 259 8.12 -3.25 -21.77
CA LEU A 259 8.13 -3.51 -20.35
C LEU A 259 9.09 -2.58 -19.60
N LEU A 260 8.57 -2.00 -18.52
CA LEU A 260 9.38 -1.30 -17.51
C LEU A 260 9.51 -2.21 -16.28
N ASN A 261 10.74 -2.47 -15.85
CA ASN A 261 11.03 -3.21 -14.62
C ASN A 261 11.72 -2.26 -13.65
N ARG A 262 11.08 -2.02 -12.50
CA ARG A 262 11.51 -1.06 -11.48
C ARG A 262 11.35 -1.66 -10.08
N PRO A 263 12.07 -1.16 -9.06
CA PRO A 263 11.78 -1.47 -7.66
C PRO A 263 10.35 -1.07 -7.29
N VAL A 264 9.76 -1.74 -6.30
CA VAL A 264 8.38 -1.46 -5.85
C VAL A 264 8.21 0.00 -5.39
N ILE A 265 9.26 0.60 -4.83
CA ILE A 265 9.27 1.99 -4.38
C ILE A 265 9.05 3.00 -5.52
N ASP A 266 9.54 2.71 -6.72
CA ASP A 266 9.29 3.55 -7.90
C ASP A 266 7.82 3.50 -8.31
N GLY A 267 7.14 2.37 -8.12
CA GLY A 267 5.70 2.25 -8.33
C GLY A 267 4.87 3.11 -7.37
N ILE A 268 5.43 3.45 -6.20
CA ILE A 268 4.80 4.34 -5.23
C ILE A 268 5.11 5.80 -5.55
N ASN A 269 6.39 6.14 -5.68
CA ASN A 269 6.85 7.54 -5.73
C ASN A 269 6.90 8.13 -7.15
N LYS A 270 6.91 7.29 -8.20
CA LYS A 270 7.06 7.68 -9.60
C LYS A 270 5.99 7.08 -10.50
N ALA A 271 4.81 6.78 -9.94
CA ALA A 271 3.73 6.15 -10.69
C ALA A 271 3.36 6.95 -11.96
N ASP A 272 3.25 8.28 -11.85
CA ASP A 272 2.96 9.17 -12.98
C ASP A 272 4.02 9.07 -14.09
N GLU A 273 5.32 9.07 -13.71
CA GLU A 273 6.44 8.94 -14.62
C GLU A 273 6.42 7.58 -15.33
N LEU A 274 6.15 6.50 -14.61
CA LEU A 274 6.08 5.14 -15.17
C LEU A 274 4.95 5.00 -16.18
N ILE A 275 3.78 5.55 -15.89
CA ILE A 275 2.64 5.57 -16.82
C ILE A 275 2.99 6.38 -18.07
N GLU A 276 3.58 7.57 -17.92
CA GLU A 276 4.03 8.40 -19.04
C GLU A 276 5.07 7.71 -19.91
N MET A 277 6.02 7.00 -19.32
CA MET A 277 7.04 6.28 -20.07
C MET A 277 6.43 5.19 -20.96
N VAL A 278 5.38 4.51 -20.50
CA VAL A 278 4.66 3.53 -21.32
C VAL A 278 3.85 4.22 -22.40
N GLU A 279 3.10 5.27 -22.06
CA GLU A 279 2.30 6.06 -22.99
C GLU A 279 3.16 6.64 -24.14
N ASN A 280 4.34 7.15 -23.81
CA ASN A 280 5.29 7.71 -24.77
C ASN A 280 6.19 6.66 -25.49
N HIS A 281 5.85 5.37 -25.35
CA HIS A 281 6.59 4.25 -25.96
C HIS A 281 8.09 4.20 -25.60
N GLN A 282 8.44 4.63 -24.39
CA GLN A 282 9.83 4.63 -23.90
C GLN A 282 10.20 3.30 -23.22
N ALA A 283 9.26 2.37 -23.09
CA ALA A 283 9.52 1.04 -22.55
C ALA A 283 10.19 0.15 -23.61
N SER A 284 11.26 -0.53 -23.20
CA SER A 284 11.96 -1.49 -24.09
C SER A 284 11.18 -2.79 -24.23
N THR A 285 11.18 -3.40 -25.42
CA THR A 285 10.58 -4.71 -25.62
C THR A 285 11.31 -5.77 -24.79
N PHE A 286 10.57 -6.48 -23.96
CA PHE A 286 11.11 -7.54 -23.11
C PHE A 286 11.25 -8.85 -23.89
N HIS A 287 12.43 -9.44 -23.84
CA HIS A 287 12.72 -10.75 -24.42
C HIS A 287 13.11 -11.72 -23.31
N ALA A 288 12.27 -12.71 -23.07
CA ALA A 288 12.62 -13.80 -22.18
C ALA A 288 13.75 -14.63 -22.81
N SER A 289 14.98 -14.52 -22.27
CA SER A 289 16.07 -15.38 -22.71
C SER A 289 15.71 -16.84 -22.41
N ARG A 290 15.77 -17.71 -23.44
CA ARG A 290 15.73 -19.16 -23.22
C ARG A 290 17.01 -19.54 -22.48
N TRP A 291 16.88 -19.79 -21.18
CA TRP A 291 17.93 -20.54 -20.49
C TRP A 291 17.92 -21.96 -21.04
N ARG A 292 18.99 -22.32 -21.73
CA ARG A 292 19.31 -23.70 -22.09
C ARG A 292 19.91 -24.39 -20.88
#